data_5a10f7113604a719b77c4f82a0aa13df
#
_entry.id   5a10f7113604a719b77c4f82a0aa13df
#
_cell.length_a   1.000
_cell.length_b   1.000
_cell.length_c   1.000
_cell.angle_alpha   90.00
_cell.angle_beta   90.00
_cell.angle_gamma   90.00
#
_symmetry.space_group_name_H-M   'P 1'
#
loop_
_entity.id
_entity.type
_entity.pdbx_description
1 polymer ?
#
loop_
_entity_poly.entity_id
_entity_poly.type
_entity_poly.pdbx_seq_one_letter_code
_entity_poly.pdbx_strand_id
1 'polypeptide(L)'
;MNIERKILLNPGPATTTDTVKLAQVVPDICPREKEFAGMMKQLRDDLVRVAHGDLSKHTAVLFCGSGTINIDICLNSLLPADKKVLVVNNGAYITRAVEVCEYYGLPHIDLKFSVYELPDLSVIEKTLSDNPDIALVYTTHHETGTGILNPIREIGKIAHSHGAVFVVDTTSSLGMIPFDIGKDNVDFCMASAQKGLQAMTGLSFIIGDESLIRASRDYPKRSYYCNLYLQYDYFEKTGEMHFTPPVQTVYAARQALDEYFAVGEEAKFARHKRVFEAIHKGLQELGLQYAIKREWQSGLVVSVLYPDDPLWDFDKVHDYCYERGFTIYPGKISTTNTFRLCALGEIDVEDIERFFEVMKSVNTVLVNK
;
A
#
# COMPACT_ATOMS: atom_id res chain seq x y z
N MET A 1 -0.85 -30.38 5.74
CA MET A 1 -0.23 -30.09 4.41
C MET A 1 1.02 -29.30 4.72
N ASN A 2 2.19 -29.68 4.22
CA ASN A 2 3.43 -28.92 4.42
C ASN A 2 3.56 -27.96 3.24
N ILE A 3 3.47 -26.64 3.48
CA ILE A 3 3.60 -25.62 2.45
C ILE A 3 5.05 -25.13 2.48
N GLU A 4 5.76 -25.24 1.35
CA GLU A 4 7.12 -24.71 1.24
C GLU A 4 7.15 -23.21 1.54
N ARG A 5 8.01 -22.81 2.49
CA ARG A 5 8.15 -21.38 2.87
C ARG A 5 9.16 -20.70 1.97
N LYS A 6 8.71 -19.74 1.18
CA LYS A 6 9.54 -18.80 0.40
C LYS A 6 9.49 -17.43 1.02
N ILE A 7 10.61 -16.76 1.07
CA ILE A 7 10.73 -15.42 1.68
C ILE A 7 10.67 -14.36 0.60
N LEU A 8 9.64 -13.54 0.68
CA LEU A 8 9.40 -12.46 -0.27
C LEU A 8 9.97 -11.15 0.30
N LEU A 9 11.16 -10.76 -0.13
CA LEU A 9 11.78 -9.48 0.21
C LEU A 9 11.43 -8.37 -0.79
N ASN A 10 10.38 -8.58 -1.57
CA ASN A 10 9.78 -7.61 -2.48
C ASN A 10 8.69 -6.78 -1.76
N PRO A 11 8.29 -5.62 -2.32
CA PRO A 11 7.31 -4.74 -1.68
C PRO A 11 5.85 -5.21 -1.78
N GLY A 12 5.65 -6.49 -2.01
CA GLY A 12 4.35 -7.17 -2.08
C GLY A 12 4.10 -7.88 -3.41
N PRO A 13 3.35 -9.02 -3.36
CA PRO A 13 2.68 -9.52 -2.16
C PRO A 13 3.64 -9.85 -1.02
N ALA A 14 3.13 -9.81 0.23
CA ALA A 14 3.90 -10.13 1.42
C ALA A 14 3.99 -11.64 1.66
N THR A 15 5.03 -12.10 2.38
CA THR A 15 5.07 -13.46 2.93
C THR A 15 3.94 -13.61 3.95
N THR A 16 3.15 -14.70 3.83
CA THR A 16 1.97 -14.95 4.67
C THR A 16 2.19 -16.18 5.57
N THR A 17 1.41 -16.28 6.63
CA THR A 17 1.33 -17.49 7.46
C THR A 17 0.67 -18.66 6.71
N ASP A 18 0.89 -19.89 7.16
CA ASP A 18 0.21 -21.03 6.58
C ASP A 18 -1.28 -21.06 6.94
N THR A 19 -1.66 -20.51 8.09
CA THR A 19 -3.06 -20.37 8.51
C THR A 19 -3.86 -19.47 7.56
N VAL A 20 -3.30 -18.35 7.13
CA VAL A 20 -3.90 -17.47 6.12
C VAL A 20 -4.04 -18.20 4.76
N LYS A 21 -3.02 -18.95 4.34
CA LYS A 21 -3.08 -19.75 3.09
C LYS A 21 -4.17 -20.81 3.16
N LEU A 22 -4.26 -21.52 4.28
CA LEU A 22 -5.22 -22.62 4.50
C LEU A 22 -6.64 -22.12 4.69
N ALA A 23 -6.83 -20.89 5.16
CA ALA A 23 -8.16 -20.27 5.31
C ALA A 23 -8.92 -20.12 3.98
N GLN A 24 -8.24 -20.30 2.83
CA GLN A 24 -8.89 -20.35 1.53
C GLN A 24 -9.61 -21.68 1.23
N VAL A 25 -9.28 -22.72 2.00
CA VAL A 25 -9.86 -24.07 1.83
C VAL A 25 -11.17 -24.12 2.61
N VAL A 26 -12.24 -23.68 1.99
CA VAL A 26 -13.58 -23.61 2.54
C VAL A 26 -14.55 -24.39 1.64
N PRO A 27 -15.72 -24.84 2.16
CA PRO A 27 -16.79 -25.38 1.32
C PRO A 27 -17.24 -24.38 0.25
N ASP A 28 -17.96 -24.85 -0.75
CA ASP A 28 -18.65 -23.97 -1.69
C ASP A 28 -19.66 -23.08 -0.95
N ILE A 29 -19.46 -21.77 -1.02
CA ILE A 29 -20.23 -20.76 -0.28
C ILE A 29 -20.80 -19.76 -1.26
N CYS A 30 -22.12 -19.58 -1.19
CA CYS A 30 -22.79 -18.49 -1.91
C CYS A 30 -22.54 -17.16 -1.17
N PRO A 31 -21.95 -16.14 -1.81
CA PRO A 31 -21.66 -14.86 -1.14
C PRO A 31 -22.92 -14.00 -0.87
N ARG A 32 -24.10 -14.51 -1.16
CA ARG A 32 -25.41 -13.89 -0.88
C ARG A 32 -26.08 -14.47 0.37
N GLU A 33 -25.40 -15.35 1.08
CA GLU A 33 -25.90 -15.89 2.33
C GLU A 33 -25.64 -14.95 3.52
N LYS A 34 -26.55 -14.98 4.50
CA LYS A 34 -26.46 -14.11 5.70
C LYS A 34 -25.19 -14.31 6.51
N GLU A 35 -24.66 -15.54 6.54
CA GLU A 35 -23.41 -15.87 7.21
C GLU A 35 -22.24 -15.09 6.57
N PHE A 36 -22.15 -15.10 5.24
CA PHE A 36 -21.10 -14.38 4.51
C PHE A 36 -21.27 -12.87 4.67
N ALA A 37 -22.50 -12.34 4.63
CA ALA A 37 -22.77 -10.93 4.89
C ALA A 37 -22.34 -10.50 6.30
N GLY A 38 -22.57 -11.34 7.32
CA GLY A 38 -22.10 -11.09 8.69
C GLY A 38 -20.57 -11.03 8.80
N MET A 39 -19.88 -11.95 8.13
CA MET A 39 -18.42 -11.95 8.08
C MET A 39 -17.89 -10.70 7.34
N MET A 40 -18.52 -10.31 6.24
CA MET A 40 -18.16 -9.10 5.49
C MET A 40 -18.32 -7.82 6.33
N LYS A 41 -19.40 -7.73 7.12
CA LYS A 41 -19.61 -6.61 8.04
C LYS A 41 -18.47 -6.54 9.06
N GLN A 42 -18.16 -7.66 9.72
CA GLN A 42 -17.06 -7.72 10.69
C GLN A 42 -15.71 -7.34 10.05
N LEU A 43 -15.44 -7.84 8.84
CA LEU A 43 -14.21 -7.51 8.11
C LEU A 43 -14.14 -6.01 7.82
N ARG A 44 -15.23 -5.37 7.38
CA ARG A 44 -15.30 -3.92 7.15
C ARG A 44 -15.04 -3.12 8.44
N ASP A 45 -15.70 -3.49 9.53
CA ASP A 45 -15.53 -2.84 10.83
C ASP A 45 -14.08 -2.95 11.33
N ASP A 46 -13.46 -4.12 11.17
CA ASP A 46 -12.09 -4.37 11.59
C ASP A 46 -11.07 -3.61 10.73
N LEU A 47 -11.32 -3.45 9.43
CA LEU A 47 -10.48 -2.60 8.57
C LEU A 47 -10.50 -1.14 9.02
N VAL A 48 -11.67 -0.61 9.43
CA VAL A 48 -11.76 0.73 10.02
C VAL A 48 -10.93 0.82 11.30
N ARG A 49 -10.96 -0.21 12.15
CA ARG A 49 -10.14 -0.25 13.39
C ARG A 49 -8.64 -0.29 13.10
N VAL A 50 -8.20 -1.01 12.07
CA VAL A 50 -6.78 -1.01 11.62
C VAL A 50 -6.31 0.38 11.21
N ALA A 51 -7.21 1.23 10.69
CA ALA A 51 -6.92 2.61 10.34
C ALA A 51 -7.15 3.59 11.52
N HIS A 52 -7.44 3.10 12.73
CA HIS A 52 -7.85 3.90 13.91
C HIS A 52 -9.05 4.81 13.63
N GLY A 53 -9.93 4.40 12.70
CA GLY A 53 -11.14 5.14 12.37
C GLY A 53 -12.24 4.99 13.42
N ASP A 54 -13.12 5.98 13.47
CA ASP A 54 -14.34 5.95 14.26
C ASP A 54 -15.47 5.31 13.45
N LEU A 55 -16.01 4.17 13.92
CA LEU A 55 -17.10 3.44 13.25
C LEU A 55 -18.41 4.24 13.13
N SER A 56 -18.57 5.34 13.87
CA SER A 56 -19.72 6.24 13.71
C SER A 56 -19.54 7.25 12.57
N LYS A 57 -18.31 7.36 12.03
CA LYS A 57 -17.92 8.34 11.02
C LYS A 57 -17.33 7.67 9.76
N HIS A 58 -16.57 6.61 9.95
CA HIS A 58 -15.81 5.97 8.88
C HIS A 58 -16.37 4.61 8.53
N THR A 59 -16.27 4.25 7.27
CA THR A 59 -16.62 2.91 6.77
C THR A 59 -15.55 2.39 5.81
N ALA A 60 -15.47 1.07 5.67
CA ALA A 60 -14.63 0.41 4.67
C ALA A 60 -15.48 -0.10 3.51
N VAL A 61 -15.07 0.20 2.28
CA VAL A 61 -15.72 -0.27 1.05
C VAL A 61 -14.75 -1.19 0.31
N LEU A 62 -15.19 -2.42 0.03
CA LEU A 62 -14.36 -3.48 -0.52
C LEU A 62 -14.56 -3.61 -2.03
N PHE A 63 -13.48 -3.95 -2.75
CA PHE A 63 -13.48 -4.18 -4.19
C PHE A 63 -12.63 -5.39 -4.57
N CYS A 64 -12.99 -6.05 -5.68
CA CYS A 64 -12.16 -7.07 -6.29
C CYS A 64 -11.08 -6.41 -7.14
N GLY A 65 -9.81 -6.61 -6.79
CA GLY A 65 -8.71 -6.09 -7.60
C GLY A 65 -7.42 -5.91 -6.81
N SER A 66 -6.41 -5.39 -7.51
CA SER A 66 -5.15 -4.96 -6.90
C SER A 66 -5.30 -3.58 -6.27
N GLY A 67 -4.31 -3.13 -5.47
CA GLY A 67 -4.33 -1.79 -4.88
C GLY A 67 -4.53 -0.65 -5.90
N THR A 68 -4.11 -0.84 -7.14
CA THR A 68 -4.28 0.16 -8.22
C THR A 68 -5.76 0.47 -8.52
N ILE A 69 -6.68 -0.49 -8.32
CA ILE A 69 -8.12 -0.24 -8.55
C ILE A 69 -8.64 0.87 -7.61
N ASN A 70 -8.07 1.00 -6.41
CA ASN A 70 -8.52 2.01 -5.46
C ASN A 70 -8.18 3.43 -5.94
N ILE A 71 -7.06 3.61 -6.66
CA ILE A 71 -6.70 4.91 -7.27
C ILE A 71 -7.78 5.29 -8.29
N ASP A 72 -8.11 4.36 -9.18
CA ASP A 72 -9.17 4.51 -10.17
C ASP A 72 -10.51 4.88 -9.50
N ILE A 73 -10.91 4.14 -8.46
CA ILE A 73 -12.16 4.37 -7.73
C ILE A 73 -12.19 5.74 -7.06
N CYS A 74 -11.15 6.09 -6.30
CA CYS A 74 -11.11 7.35 -5.55
C CYS A 74 -11.16 8.56 -6.48
N LEU A 75 -10.32 8.59 -7.52
CA LEU A 75 -10.25 9.73 -8.42
C LEU A 75 -11.53 9.88 -9.26
N ASN A 76 -12.12 8.77 -9.70
CA ASN A 76 -13.36 8.81 -10.47
C ASN A 76 -14.60 9.12 -9.63
N SER A 77 -14.64 8.69 -8.37
CA SER A 77 -15.83 8.83 -7.53
C SER A 77 -15.85 10.09 -6.68
N LEU A 78 -14.68 10.58 -6.23
CA LEU A 78 -14.59 11.66 -5.24
C LEU A 78 -14.32 13.04 -5.86
N LEU A 79 -14.09 13.12 -7.17
CA LEU A 79 -13.89 14.42 -7.85
C LEU A 79 -15.22 15.00 -8.30
N PRO A 80 -15.68 16.14 -7.74
CA PRO A 80 -16.88 16.85 -8.21
C PRO A 80 -16.74 17.35 -9.67
N ALA A 81 -17.86 17.76 -10.26
CA ALA A 81 -17.85 18.43 -11.56
C ALA A 81 -17.03 19.73 -11.49
N ASP A 82 -16.34 20.07 -12.57
CA ASP A 82 -15.60 21.33 -12.75
C ASP A 82 -14.53 21.60 -11.67
N LYS A 83 -14.07 20.55 -11.01
CA LYS A 83 -13.01 20.59 -10.00
C LYS A 83 -11.77 19.85 -10.47
N LYS A 84 -10.63 20.09 -9.78
CA LYS A 84 -9.33 19.49 -10.07
C LYS A 84 -8.82 18.59 -8.96
N VAL A 85 -7.96 17.67 -9.34
CA VAL A 85 -7.11 16.88 -8.43
C VAL A 85 -5.72 17.52 -8.37
N LEU A 86 -5.20 17.70 -7.16
CA LEU A 86 -3.77 17.94 -6.94
C LEU A 86 -3.09 16.61 -6.60
N VAL A 87 -2.17 16.16 -7.43
CA VAL A 87 -1.35 14.98 -7.15
C VAL A 87 0.01 15.47 -6.66
N VAL A 88 0.30 15.24 -5.35
CA VAL A 88 1.60 15.54 -4.73
C VAL A 88 2.55 14.39 -5.04
N ASN A 89 3.41 14.56 -6.06
CA ASN A 89 4.10 13.47 -6.75
C ASN A 89 5.61 13.48 -6.49
N ASN A 90 6.10 12.52 -5.69
CA ASN A 90 7.53 12.27 -5.49
C ASN A 90 7.93 10.81 -5.79
N GLY A 91 7.19 10.09 -6.66
CA GLY A 91 7.61 8.74 -7.01
C GLY A 91 6.71 7.98 -7.97
N ALA A 92 7.16 6.79 -8.31
CA ALA A 92 6.57 5.95 -9.36
C ALA A 92 5.14 5.44 -9.03
N TYR A 93 4.83 5.23 -7.75
CA TYR A 93 3.49 4.76 -7.37
C TYR A 93 2.48 5.91 -7.34
N ILE A 94 2.91 7.11 -6.99
CA ILE A 94 2.07 8.32 -7.08
C ILE A 94 1.79 8.69 -8.54
N THR A 95 2.75 8.52 -9.45
CA THR A 95 2.59 8.78 -10.88
C THR A 95 1.39 8.03 -11.49
N ARG A 96 1.02 6.88 -10.95
CA ARG A 96 -0.20 6.16 -11.39
C ARG A 96 -1.48 6.97 -11.22
N ALA A 97 -1.56 7.84 -10.22
CA ALA A 97 -2.72 8.71 -10.06
C ALA A 97 -2.78 9.74 -11.19
N VAL A 98 -1.63 10.24 -11.63
CA VAL A 98 -1.54 11.11 -12.82
C VAL A 98 -2.02 10.37 -14.07
N GLU A 99 -1.49 9.14 -14.30
CA GLU A 99 -1.89 8.29 -15.41
C GLU A 99 -3.41 8.00 -15.42
N VAL A 100 -4.01 7.77 -14.25
CA VAL A 100 -5.47 7.60 -14.12
C VAL A 100 -6.20 8.90 -14.48
N CYS A 101 -5.73 10.07 -14.00
CA CYS A 101 -6.31 11.36 -14.35
C CYS A 101 -6.24 11.61 -15.86
N GLU A 102 -5.11 11.34 -16.48
CA GLU A 102 -4.92 11.47 -17.94
C GLU A 102 -5.84 10.53 -18.72
N TYR A 103 -5.90 9.26 -18.29
CA TYR A 103 -6.73 8.24 -18.96
C TYR A 103 -8.22 8.57 -18.97
N TYR A 104 -8.73 9.11 -17.86
CA TYR A 104 -10.14 9.52 -17.75
C TYR A 104 -10.42 10.98 -18.11
N GLY A 105 -9.39 11.75 -18.49
CA GLY A 105 -9.52 13.18 -18.78
C GLY A 105 -9.93 14.00 -17.55
N LEU A 106 -9.51 13.61 -16.34
CA LEU A 106 -9.80 14.35 -15.12
C LEU A 106 -8.91 15.59 -15.03
N PRO A 107 -9.46 16.78 -14.79
CA PRO A 107 -8.66 17.98 -14.55
C PRO A 107 -7.74 17.76 -13.34
N HIS A 108 -6.43 17.95 -13.52
CA HIS A 108 -5.46 17.70 -12.45
C HIS A 108 -4.22 18.58 -12.57
N ILE A 109 -3.47 18.66 -11.47
CA ILE A 109 -2.12 19.23 -11.40
C ILE A 109 -1.19 18.14 -10.90
N ASP A 110 -0.20 17.76 -11.72
CA ASP A 110 0.91 16.89 -11.32
C ASP A 110 2.01 17.74 -10.68
N LEU A 111 1.97 17.87 -9.35
CA LEU A 111 2.95 18.63 -8.58
C LEU A 111 4.17 17.74 -8.27
N LYS A 112 5.14 17.80 -9.17
CA LYS A 112 6.35 16.96 -9.13
C LYS A 112 7.38 17.45 -8.13
N PHE A 113 7.88 16.51 -7.33
CA PHE A 113 9.03 16.68 -6.45
C PHE A 113 10.14 15.69 -6.79
N SER A 114 11.31 15.89 -6.21
CA SER A 114 12.40 14.92 -6.29
C SER A 114 11.98 13.57 -5.69
N VAL A 115 12.32 12.48 -6.36
CA VAL A 115 12.11 11.11 -5.84
C VAL A 115 13.05 10.75 -4.68
N TYR A 116 14.01 11.61 -4.37
CA TYR A 116 15.00 11.40 -3.32
C TYR A 116 14.74 12.23 -2.05
N GLU A 117 13.67 13.06 -2.06
CA GLU A 117 13.39 14.03 -1.00
C GLU A 117 11.92 14.04 -0.61
N LEU A 118 11.64 14.59 0.57
CA LEU A 118 10.27 14.86 0.99
C LEU A 118 9.67 16.01 0.15
N PRO A 119 8.34 16.00 -0.09
CA PRO A 119 7.66 17.12 -0.73
C PRO A 119 7.80 18.42 0.09
N ASP A 120 8.06 19.54 -0.57
CA ASP A 120 8.07 20.86 0.07
C ASP A 120 6.64 21.33 0.35
N LEU A 121 6.31 21.44 1.63
CA LEU A 121 4.99 21.82 2.10
C LEU A 121 4.61 23.24 1.67
N SER A 122 5.57 24.16 1.58
CA SER A 122 5.30 25.54 1.15
C SER A 122 4.88 25.64 -0.32
N VAL A 123 5.41 24.73 -1.15
CA VAL A 123 5.03 24.62 -2.56
C VAL A 123 3.62 24.04 -2.70
N ILE A 124 3.26 23.07 -1.85
CA ILE A 124 1.89 22.50 -1.79
C ILE A 124 0.89 23.58 -1.39
N GLU A 125 1.17 24.29 -0.29
CA GLU A 125 0.34 25.40 0.22
C GLU A 125 0.12 26.47 -0.87
N LYS A 126 1.21 26.89 -1.51
CA LYS A 126 1.12 27.89 -2.61
C LYS A 126 0.29 27.39 -3.78
N THR A 127 0.46 26.12 -4.16
CA THR A 127 -0.30 25.54 -5.29
C THR A 127 -1.80 25.53 -5.01
N LEU A 128 -2.21 25.18 -3.79
CA LEU A 128 -3.61 25.19 -3.37
C LEU A 128 -4.16 26.62 -3.31
N SER A 129 -3.38 27.58 -2.80
CA SER A 129 -3.78 29.00 -2.76
C SER A 129 -3.99 29.58 -4.16
N ASP A 130 -3.13 29.24 -5.13
CA ASP A 130 -3.21 29.72 -6.49
C ASP A 130 -4.33 29.04 -7.31
N ASN A 131 -4.86 27.90 -6.84
CA ASN A 131 -5.85 27.09 -7.57
C ASN A 131 -7.04 26.71 -6.67
N PRO A 132 -7.98 27.63 -6.39
CA PRO A 132 -9.12 27.38 -5.49
C PRO A 132 -10.17 26.40 -6.05
N ASP A 133 -10.01 25.93 -7.26
CA ASP A 133 -10.82 24.90 -7.90
C ASP A 133 -10.29 23.47 -7.64
N ILE A 134 -9.18 23.32 -6.93
CA ILE A 134 -8.73 22.02 -6.43
C ILE A 134 -9.69 21.58 -5.31
N ALA A 135 -10.34 20.41 -5.50
CA ALA A 135 -11.24 19.82 -4.52
C ALA A 135 -10.72 18.49 -3.94
N LEU A 136 -9.70 17.92 -4.54
CA LEU A 136 -9.11 16.64 -4.13
C LEU A 136 -7.58 16.76 -4.13
N VAL A 137 -6.95 16.36 -3.01
CA VAL A 137 -5.48 16.19 -2.91
C VAL A 137 -5.19 14.71 -2.77
N TYR A 138 -4.23 14.22 -3.55
CA TYR A 138 -3.80 12.82 -3.56
C TYR A 138 -2.30 12.69 -3.34
N THR A 139 -1.89 11.74 -2.48
CA THR A 139 -0.50 11.30 -2.35
C THR A 139 -0.41 9.86 -1.82
N THR A 140 0.80 9.30 -1.71
CA THR A 140 1.04 8.06 -0.97
C THR A 140 1.57 8.37 0.43
N HIS A 141 1.20 7.57 1.43
CA HIS A 141 1.86 7.63 2.74
C HIS A 141 3.29 7.11 2.64
N HIS A 142 3.47 5.95 2.02
CA HIS A 142 4.76 5.33 1.77
C HIS A 142 4.98 5.17 0.26
N GLU A 143 5.95 5.87 -0.30
CA GLU A 143 6.33 5.68 -1.71
C GLU A 143 7.18 4.40 -1.84
N THR A 144 6.54 3.35 -2.29
CA THR A 144 7.11 2.00 -2.36
C THR A 144 8.29 1.88 -3.35
N GLY A 145 8.37 2.79 -4.32
CA GLY A 145 9.44 2.82 -5.31
C GLY A 145 10.79 3.21 -4.71
N THR A 146 10.76 4.07 -3.71
CA THR A 146 11.95 4.65 -3.08
C THR A 146 12.13 4.23 -1.62
N GLY A 147 11.05 4.01 -0.90
CA GLY A 147 11.03 3.75 0.55
C GLY A 147 10.77 5.01 1.39
N ILE A 148 10.47 6.16 0.77
CA ILE A 148 10.18 7.42 1.47
C ILE A 148 8.84 7.34 2.20
N LEU A 149 8.81 7.87 3.43
CA LEU A 149 7.60 8.12 4.21
C LEU A 149 7.21 9.59 4.06
N ASN A 150 6.09 9.86 3.39
CA ASN A 150 5.61 11.22 3.16
C ASN A 150 4.95 11.83 4.40
N PRO A 151 5.06 13.16 4.60
CA PRO A 151 4.50 13.87 5.76
C PRO A 151 2.99 14.12 5.56
N ILE A 152 2.19 13.03 5.56
CA ILE A 152 0.76 13.09 5.22
C ILE A 152 -0.05 13.93 6.21
N ARG A 153 0.33 13.97 7.50
CA ARG A 153 -0.35 14.78 8.51
C ARG A 153 -0.32 16.27 8.17
N GLU A 154 0.84 16.75 7.76
CA GLU A 154 1.06 18.14 7.38
C GLU A 154 0.37 18.44 6.04
N ILE A 155 0.48 17.55 5.06
CA ILE A 155 -0.21 17.67 3.76
C ILE A 155 -1.73 17.72 3.97
N GLY A 156 -2.28 16.83 4.80
CA GLY A 156 -3.71 16.80 5.10
C GLY A 156 -4.20 18.07 5.78
N LYS A 157 -3.43 18.61 6.75
CA LYS A 157 -3.73 19.89 7.38
C LYS A 157 -3.79 21.03 6.35
N ILE A 158 -2.85 21.06 5.41
CA ILE A 158 -2.84 22.04 4.32
C ILE A 158 -4.05 21.83 3.40
N ALA A 159 -4.34 20.60 2.97
CA ALA A 159 -5.50 20.30 2.12
C ALA A 159 -6.81 20.78 2.76
N HIS A 160 -7.02 20.46 4.04
CA HIS A 160 -8.22 20.86 4.78
C HIS A 160 -8.33 22.38 4.95
N SER A 161 -7.23 23.12 5.14
CA SER A 161 -7.27 24.59 5.23
C SER A 161 -7.75 25.26 3.95
N HIS A 162 -7.66 24.55 2.80
CA HIS A 162 -8.18 24.98 1.50
C HIS A 162 -9.52 24.31 1.12
N GLY A 163 -10.13 23.54 2.04
CA GLY A 163 -11.41 22.87 1.82
C GLY A 163 -11.34 21.68 0.83
N ALA A 164 -10.15 21.17 0.56
CA ALA A 164 -9.95 20.01 -0.31
C ALA A 164 -10.04 18.69 0.47
N VAL A 165 -10.65 17.67 -0.11
CA VAL A 165 -10.66 16.29 0.40
C VAL A 165 -9.28 15.69 0.21
N PHE A 166 -8.76 15.00 1.25
CA PHE A 166 -7.45 14.38 1.22
C PHE A 166 -7.52 12.87 1.12
N VAL A 167 -7.01 12.31 0.03
CA VAL A 167 -6.94 10.88 -0.27
C VAL A 167 -5.50 10.41 -0.20
N VAL A 168 -5.24 9.38 0.59
CA VAL A 168 -3.90 8.83 0.81
C VAL A 168 -3.84 7.36 0.42
N ASP A 169 -2.92 7.02 -0.46
CA ASP A 169 -2.58 5.62 -0.71
C ASP A 169 -1.71 5.08 0.44
N THR A 170 -2.30 4.26 1.28
CA THR A 170 -1.64 3.54 2.37
C THR A 170 -1.39 2.07 2.03
N THR A 171 -1.46 1.69 0.75
CA THR A 171 -1.37 0.28 0.31
C THR A 171 -0.14 -0.43 0.88
N SER A 172 0.99 0.25 0.97
CA SER A 172 2.23 -0.33 1.48
C SER A 172 2.64 0.15 2.88
N SER A 173 1.71 0.71 3.65
CA SER A 173 1.97 1.21 5.01
C SER A 173 0.91 0.81 6.04
N LEU A 174 -0.37 0.71 5.66
CA LEU A 174 -1.46 0.38 6.57
C LEU A 174 -1.25 -0.99 7.23
N GLY A 175 -1.30 -1.02 8.57
CA GLY A 175 -1.07 -2.22 9.37
C GLY A 175 0.40 -2.64 9.50
N MET A 176 1.35 -1.81 9.01
CA MET A 176 2.80 -2.08 9.06
C MET A 176 3.60 -1.04 9.82
N ILE A 177 3.16 0.22 9.77
CA ILE A 177 3.73 1.35 10.50
C ILE A 177 2.57 2.19 11.06
N PRO A 178 2.82 3.05 12.07
CA PRO A 178 1.78 3.88 12.67
C PRO A 178 1.03 4.71 11.63
N PHE A 179 -0.28 4.67 11.71
CA PHE A 179 -1.21 5.45 10.90
C PHE A 179 -2.52 5.63 11.66
N ASP A 180 -3.09 6.81 11.65
CA ASP A 180 -4.38 7.12 12.28
C ASP A 180 -5.14 8.08 11.37
N ILE A 181 -6.21 7.61 10.75
CA ILE A 181 -6.96 8.36 9.74
C ILE A 181 -7.39 9.75 10.23
N GLY A 182 -7.78 9.86 11.51
CA GLY A 182 -8.20 11.14 12.11
C GLY A 182 -7.03 12.04 12.47
N LYS A 183 -6.01 11.50 13.17
CA LYS A 183 -4.86 12.31 13.63
C LYS A 183 -3.95 12.72 12.48
N ASP A 184 -3.94 11.97 11.39
CA ASP A 184 -3.13 12.26 10.22
C ASP A 184 -3.88 13.13 9.19
N ASN A 185 -5.08 13.65 9.56
CA ASN A 185 -5.91 14.53 8.74
C ASN A 185 -6.26 13.92 7.37
N VAL A 186 -6.60 12.64 7.34
CA VAL A 186 -6.91 11.89 6.11
C VAL A 186 -8.41 11.67 6.04
N ASP A 187 -9.03 11.98 4.90
CA ASP A 187 -10.46 11.72 4.67
C ASP A 187 -10.68 10.32 4.09
N PHE A 188 -9.76 9.86 3.23
CA PHE A 188 -9.77 8.53 2.65
C PHE A 188 -8.39 7.93 2.65
N CYS A 189 -8.25 6.72 3.18
CA CYS A 189 -7.08 5.89 2.95
C CYS A 189 -7.48 4.63 2.19
N MET A 190 -6.55 4.07 1.44
CA MET A 190 -6.80 2.88 0.64
C MET A 190 -5.66 1.88 0.74
N ALA A 191 -6.00 0.59 0.69
CA ALA A 191 -5.02 -0.48 0.74
C ALA A 191 -5.51 -1.74 0.01
N SER A 192 -4.67 -2.76 -0.01
CA SER A 192 -4.99 -4.09 -0.53
C SER A 192 -4.48 -5.17 0.41
N ALA A 193 -5.23 -6.27 0.46
CA ALA A 193 -5.08 -7.30 1.48
C ALA A 193 -3.70 -7.99 1.50
N GLN A 194 -3.04 -8.13 0.35
CA GLN A 194 -1.75 -8.83 0.20
C GLN A 194 -0.52 -8.03 0.66
N LYS A 195 -0.70 -6.86 1.26
CA LYS A 195 0.37 -6.01 1.78
C LYS A 195 0.42 -6.09 3.31
N GLY A 196 0.06 -5.02 4.02
CA GLY A 196 0.16 -4.92 5.46
C GLY A 196 -0.72 -5.87 6.24
N LEU A 197 -1.87 -6.25 5.70
CA LEU A 197 -2.71 -7.28 6.32
C LEU A 197 -2.12 -8.69 6.18
N GLN A 198 -1.15 -8.91 5.26
CA GLN A 198 -0.54 -10.21 5.02
C GLN A 198 -1.55 -11.28 4.60
N ALA A 199 -2.57 -10.87 3.83
CA ALA A 199 -3.57 -11.77 3.24
C ALA A 199 -3.26 -12.09 1.78
N MET A 200 -4.23 -12.67 1.06
CA MET A 200 -4.10 -13.04 -0.34
C MET A 200 -4.42 -11.87 -1.28
N THR A 201 -3.90 -11.96 -2.50
CA THR A 201 -4.18 -11.00 -3.58
C THR A 201 -5.63 -11.08 -4.04
N GLY A 202 -6.17 -9.97 -4.56
CA GLY A 202 -7.50 -9.94 -5.19
C GLY A 202 -8.58 -9.21 -4.41
N LEU A 203 -8.28 -8.75 -3.18
CA LEU A 203 -9.16 -7.91 -2.38
C LEU A 203 -8.48 -6.58 -2.08
N SER A 204 -9.16 -5.48 -2.43
CA SER A 204 -8.76 -4.11 -2.13
C SER A 204 -9.87 -3.39 -1.39
N PHE A 205 -9.52 -2.32 -0.68
CA PHE A 205 -10.49 -1.57 0.12
C PHE A 205 -10.11 -0.11 0.25
N ILE A 206 -11.13 0.71 0.46
CA ILE A 206 -11.05 2.14 0.73
C ILE A 206 -11.74 2.36 2.07
N ILE A 207 -11.05 3.02 3.00
CA ILE A 207 -11.61 3.42 4.30
C ILE A 207 -11.74 4.94 4.28
N GLY A 208 -12.91 5.46 4.63
CA GLY A 208 -13.09 6.91 4.58
C GLY A 208 -14.35 7.41 5.27
N ASP A 209 -14.48 8.72 5.26
CA ASP A 209 -15.62 9.44 5.82
C ASP A 209 -16.91 9.10 5.06
N GLU A 210 -17.86 8.52 5.78
CA GLU A 210 -19.14 8.07 5.22
C GLU A 210 -19.94 9.24 4.64
N SER A 211 -19.85 10.43 5.25
CA SER A 211 -20.57 11.61 4.76
C SER A 211 -20.07 12.06 3.39
N LEU A 212 -18.75 11.99 3.16
CA LEU A 212 -18.14 12.30 1.87
C LEU A 212 -18.45 11.24 0.81
N ILE A 213 -18.53 9.95 1.21
CA ILE A 213 -19.01 8.89 0.31
C ILE A 213 -20.46 9.18 -0.12
N ARG A 214 -21.34 9.55 0.82
CA ARG A 214 -22.74 9.90 0.53
C ARG A 214 -22.85 11.11 -0.38
N ALA A 215 -22.02 12.15 -0.16
CA ALA A 215 -21.96 13.34 -1.02
C ALA A 215 -21.57 13.00 -2.47
N SER A 216 -20.71 12.01 -2.67
CA SER A 216 -20.26 11.59 -4.01
C SER A 216 -21.35 10.95 -4.88
N ARG A 217 -22.52 10.67 -4.31
CA ARG A 217 -23.71 10.19 -5.04
C ARG A 217 -24.04 11.05 -6.25
N ASP A 218 -23.94 12.35 -6.08
CA ASP A 218 -24.37 13.35 -7.06
C ASP A 218 -23.22 13.83 -7.97
N TYR A 219 -22.02 13.26 -7.80
CA TYR A 219 -20.86 13.55 -8.63
C TYR A 219 -20.94 12.86 -10.00
N PRO A 220 -20.15 13.28 -10.99
CA PRO A 220 -20.14 12.67 -12.31
C PRO A 220 -19.86 11.18 -12.26
N LYS A 221 -20.70 10.39 -12.94
CA LYS A 221 -20.56 8.92 -13.00
C LYS A 221 -19.60 8.54 -14.12
N ARG A 222 -18.31 8.32 -13.77
CA ARG A 222 -17.24 8.03 -14.71
C ARG A 222 -16.96 6.55 -14.91
N SER A 223 -17.34 5.71 -13.91
CA SER A 223 -17.21 4.26 -13.99
C SER A 223 -18.43 3.60 -13.35
N TYR A 224 -18.88 2.47 -13.90
CA TYR A 224 -19.94 1.67 -13.29
C TYR A 224 -19.39 0.70 -12.23
N TYR A 225 -18.31 -0.03 -12.55
CA TYR A 225 -17.69 -0.99 -11.63
C TYR A 225 -16.88 -0.28 -10.54
N CYS A 226 -16.03 0.69 -10.94
CA CYS A 226 -15.19 1.47 -10.05
C CYS A 226 -15.93 2.70 -9.51
N ASN A 227 -17.08 2.48 -8.84
CA ASN A 227 -17.92 3.53 -8.27
C ASN A 227 -18.06 3.33 -6.76
N LEU A 228 -17.45 4.21 -5.97
CA LEU A 228 -17.38 4.11 -4.53
C LEU A 228 -18.76 4.16 -3.88
N TYR A 229 -19.60 5.14 -4.29
CA TYR A 229 -20.94 5.29 -3.75
C TYR A 229 -21.83 4.08 -4.08
N LEU A 230 -21.80 3.58 -5.30
CA LEU A 230 -22.64 2.47 -5.72
C LEU A 230 -22.31 1.18 -4.93
N GLN A 231 -21.05 0.91 -4.70
CA GLN A 231 -20.60 -0.22 -3.90
C GLN A 231 -20.94 -0.04 -2.42
N TYR A 232 -20.73 1.16 -1.87
CA TYR A 232 -21.10 1.52 -0.51
C TYR A 232 -22.61 1.37 -0.27
N ASP A 233 -23.45 1.98 -1.12
CA ASP A 233 -24.92 1.95 -0.99
C ASP A 233 -25.48 0.52 -1.02
N TYR A 234 -24.88 -0.34 -1.85
CA TYR A 234 -25.26 -1.75 -1.89
C TYR A 234 -24.90 -2.49 -0.60
N PHE A 235 -23.70 -2.25 -0.04
CA PHE A 235 -23.31 -2.78 1.27
C PHE A 235 -24.29 -2.35 2.37
N GLU A 236 -24.67 -1.09 2.42
CA GLU A 236 -25.57 -0.57 3.47
C GLU A 236 -26.97 -1.17 3.37
N LYS A 237 -27.45 -1.46 2.16
CA LYS A 237 -28.78 -2.04 1.92
C LYS A 237 -28.85 -3.55 2.14
N THR A 238 -27.78 -4.27 1.84
CA THR A 238 -27.83 -5.74 1.74
C THR A 238 -26.80 -6.44 2.64
N GLY A 239 -25.78 -5.76 3.11
CA GLY A 239 -24.61 -6.36 3.77
C GLY A 239 -23.63 -7.06 2.81
N GLU A 240 -23.83 -6.94 1.50
CA GLU A 240 -23.13 -7.69 0.46
C GLU A 240 -22.31 -6.77 -0.47
N MET A 241 -21.28 -7.31 -1.12
CA MET A 241 -20.67 -6.64 -2.26
C MET A 241 -21.63 -6.58 -3.44
N HIS A 242 -21.67 -5.44 -4.12
CA HIS A 242 -22.53 -5.25 -5.29
C HIS A 242 -22.23 -6.28 -6.39
N PHE A 243 -20.95 -6.54 -6.65
CA PHE A 243 -20.50 -7.56 -7.58
C PHE A 243 -19.95 -8.78 -6.83
N THR A 244 -19.82 -9.93 -7.51
CA THR A 244 -19.36 -11.17 -6.91
C THR A 244 -17.98 -11.01 -6.24
N PRO A 245 -17.86 -11.26 -4.93
CA PRO A 245 -16.58 -11.17 -4.22
C PRO A 245 -15.69 -12.39 -4.49
N PRO A 246 -14.37 -12.26 -4.27
CA PRO A 246 -13.45 -13.40 -4.27
C PRO A 246 -13.55 -14.15 -2.94
N VAL A 247 -14.52 -15.04 -2.79
CA VAL A 247 -14.95 -15.69 -1.54
C VAL A 247 -13.77 -16.22 -0.74
N GLN A 248 -12.90 -17.04 -1.35
CA GLN A 248 -11.75 -17.66 -0.68
C GLN A 248 -10.73 -16.60 -0.20
N THR A 249 -10.52 -15.55 -0.98
CA THR A 249 -9.64 -14.43 -0.60
C THR A 249 -10.23 -13.65 0.59
N VAL A 250 -11.56 -13.53 0.67
CA VAL A 250 -12.23 -12.88 1.81
C VAL A 250 -12.01 -13.69 3.10
N TYR A 251 -12.10 -15.02 3.05
CA TYR A 251 -11.78 -15.86 4.21
C TYR A 251 -10.31 -15.72 4.63
N ALA A 252 -9.39 -15.68 3.67
CA ALA A 252 -7.98 -15.43 3.97
C ALA A 252 -7.76 -14.03 4.58
N ALA A 253 -8.48 -13.01 4.11
CA ALA A 253 -8.40 -11.67 4.69
C ALA A 253 -8.98 -11.61 6.11
N ARG A 254 -10.07 -12.36 6.38
CA ARG A 254 -10.61 -12.50 7.73
C ARG A 254 -9.58 -13.12 8.68
N GLN A 255 -9.00 -14.25 8.28
CA GLN A 255 -7.95 -14.93 9.06
C GLN A 255 -6.76 -14.00 9.33
N ALA A 256 -6.32 -13.24 8.33
CA ALA A 256 -5.21 -12.31 8.47
C ALA A 256 -5.52 -11.17 9.47
N LEU A 257 -6.76 -10.68 9.50
CA LEU A 257 -7.20 -9.68 10.50
C LEU A 257 -7.28 -10.30 11.91
N ASP A 258 -7.75 -11.54 12.04
CA ASP A 258 -7.75 -12.25 13.32
C ASP A 258 -6.33 -12.37 13.88
N GLU A 259 -5.36 -12.74 13.03
CA GLU A 259 -3.93 -12.79 13.41
C GLU A 259 -3.38 -11.38 13.72
N TYR A 260 -3.78 -10.36 12.95
CA TYR A 260 -3.37 -8.97 13.21
C TYR A 260 -3.74 -8.52 14.61
N PHE A 261 -5.01 -8.74 15.01
CA PHE A 261 -5.49 -8.35 16.33
C PHE A 261 -4.95 -9.26 17.45
N ALA A 262 -4.75 -10.54 17.17
CA ALA A 262 -4.18 -11.48 18.15
C ALA A 262 -2.71 -11.15 18.49
N VAL A 263 -1.91 -10.77 17.49
CA VAL A 263 -0.52 -10.34 17.69
C VAL A 263 -0.44 -8.92 18.26
N GLY A 264 -1.34 -8.04 17.85
CA GLY A 264 -1.35 -6.63 18.18
C GLY A 264 -0.40 -5.80 17.31
N GLU A 265 -0.82 -4.58 17.01
CA GLU A 265 -0.10 -3.70 16.08
C GLU A 265 1.29 -3.30 16.57
N GLU A 266 1.46 -3.01 17.86
CA GLU A 266 2.76 -2.64 18.44
C GLU A 266 3.80 -3.75 18.23
N ALA A 267 3.41 -5.00 18.44
CA ALA A 267 4.30 -6.15 18.23
C ALA A 267 4.65 -6.32 16.74
N LYS A 268 3.68 -6.11 15.84
CA LYS A 268 3.90 -6.13 14.39
C LYS A 268 4.85 -5.01 13.95
N PHE A 269 4.64 -3.79 14.40
CA PHE A 269 5.50 -2.65 14.08
C PHE A 269 6.93 -2.85 14.62
N ALA A 270 7.06 -3.37 15.84
CA ALA A 270 8.34 -3.70 16.44
C ALA A 270 9.08 -4.81 15.64
N ARG A 271 8.37 -5.81 15.13
CA ARG A 271 8.94 -6.83 14.24
C ARG A 271 9.45 -6.21 12.94
N HIS A 272 8.63 -5.44 12.23
CA HIS A 272 9.05 -4.77 10.99
C HIS A 272 10.29 -3.89 11.22
N LYS A 273 10.32 -3.15 12.34
CA LYS A 273 11.48 -2.32 12.69
C LYS A 273 12.75 -3.17 12.89
N ARG A 274 12.67 -4.29 13.63
CA ARG A 274 13.84 -5.18 13.83
C ARG A 274 14.32 -5.78 12.50
N VAL A 275 13.40 -6.22 11.64
CA VAL A 275 13.72 -6.74 10.30
C VAL A 275 14.40 -5.67 9.44
N PHE A 276 13.88 -4.44 9.47
CA PHE A 276 14.46 -3.31 8.75
C PHE A 276 15.87 -2.95 9.24
N GLU A 277 16.11 -2.99 10.56
CA GLU A 277 17.46 -2.80 11.13
C GLU A 277 18.40 -3.93 10.71
N ALA A 278 17.93 -5.17 10.67
CA ALA A 278 18.74 -6.30 10.19
C ALA A 278 19.10 -6.15 8.70
N ILE A 279 18.20 -5.65 7.85
CA ILE A 279 18.49 -5.32 6.45
C ILE A 279 19.64 -4.31 6.39
N HIS A 280 19.55 -3.20 7.13
CA HIS A 280 20.60 -2.18 7.12
C HIS A 280 21.96 -2.68 7.64
N LYS A 281 21.94 -3.52 8.69
CA LYS A 281 23.15 -4.17 9.19
C LYS A 281 23.81 -5.03 8.11
N GLY A 282 23.05 -5.88 7.43
CA GLY A 282 23.58 -6.71 6.35
C GLY A 282 24.08 -5.91 5.15
N LEU A 283 23.41 -4.81 4.78
CA LEU A 283 23.90 -3.91 3.74
C LEU A 283 25.25 -3.28 4.13
N GLN A 284 25.39 -2.83 5.37
CA GLN A 284 26.64 -2.29 5.89
C GLN A 284 27.77 -3.31 5.86
N GLU A 285 27.51 -4.56 6.27
CA GLU A 285 28.51 -5.65 6.25
C GLU A 285 28.98 -5.98 4.83
N LEU A 286 28.13 -5.82 3.81
CA LEU A 286 28.46 -6.01 2.39
C LEU A 286 28.98 -4.74 1.70
N GLY A 287 29.04 -3.58 2.38
CA GLY A 287 29.44 -2.30 1.79
C GLY A 287 28.42 -1.76 0.77
N LEU A 288 27.19 -2.25 0.77
CA LEU A 288 26.14 -1.81 -0.14
C LEU A 288 25.51 -0.49 0.33
N GLN A 289 25.28 0.41 -0.62
CA GLN A 289 24.72 1.73 -0.38
C GLN A 289 23.22 1.75 -0.74
N TYR A 290 22.49 2.75 -0.26
CA TYR A 290 21.08 2.95 -0.54
C TYR A 290 20.79 4.38 -1.00
N ALA A 291 19.71 4.55 -1.77
CA ALA A 291 19.41 5.80 -2.48
C ALA A 291 18.81 6.90 -1.60
N ILE A 292 18.09 6.53 -0.53
CA ILE A 292 17.28 7.46 0.28
C ILE A 292 17.92 7.66 1.65
N LYS A 293 18.02 8.90 2.12
CA LYS A 293 18.51 9.22 3.48
C LYS A 293 17.73 8.44 4.53
N ARG A 294 18.45 7.90 5.53
CA ARG A 294 17.89 7.04 6.57
C ARG A 294 16.70 7.67 7.30
N GLU A 295 16.77 8.96 7.57
CA GLU A 295 15.75 9.73 8.30
C GLU A 295 14.43 9.88 7.55
N TRP A 296 14.43 9.67 6.22
CA TRP A 296 13.23 9.76 5.37
C TRP A 296 12.65 8.40 5.00
N GLN A 297 13.36 7.32 5.39
CA GLN A 297 12.91 5.96 5.10
C GLN A 297 11.76 5.56 6.02
N SER A 298 10.80 4.86 5.45
CA SER A 298 9.58 4.40 6.12
C SER A 298 9.79 3.33 7.19
N GLY A 299 10.94 2.67 7.21
CA GLY A 299 11.15 1.47 8.01
C GLY A 299 10.65 0.17 7.35
N LEU A 300 10.22 0.22 6.09
CA LEU A 300 9.64 -0.93 5.38
C LEU A 300 10.40 -1.33 4.12
N VAL A 301 10.90 -0.37 3.36
CA VAL A 301 11.57 -0.61 2.06
C VAL A 301 12.90 0.13 2.03
N VAL A 302 13.94 -0.56 1.57
CA VAL A 302 15.24 0.01 1.27
C VAL A 302 15.49 -0.12 -0.23
N SER A 303 15.68 1.01 -0.92
CA SER A 303 16.16 1.05 -2.31
C SER A 303 17.68 1.01 -2.31
N VAL A 304 18.23 -0.17 -2.55
CA VAL A 304 19.68 -0.44 -2.54
C VAL A 304 20.27 -0.06 -3.90
N LEU A 305 21.34 0.70 -3.91
CA LEU A 305 22.09 1.04 -5.11
C LEU A 305 22.81 -0.21 -5.65
N TYR A 306 22.88 -0.35 -6.98
CA TYR A 306 23.77 -1.35 -7.55
C TYR A 306 25.21 -1.04 -7.16
N PRO A 307 26.02 -2.05 -6.83
CA PRO A 307 27.45 -1.84 -6.62
C PRO A 307 28.11 -1.28 -7.88
N ASP A 308 29.17 -0.49 -7.70
CA ASP A 308 30.04 -0.06 -8.78
C ASP A 308 31.02 -1.20 -9.16
N ASP A 309 30.44 -2.28 -9.68
CA ASP A 309 31.13 -3.49 -10.12
C ASP A 309 30.68 -3.82 -11.54
N PRO A 310 31.57 -3.83 -12.55
CA PRO A 310 31.22 -4.14 -13.93
C PRO A 310 30.69 -5.58 -14.13
N LEU A 311 30.87 -6.46 -13.16
CA LEU A 311 30.35 -7.83 -13.17
C LEU A 311 28.95 -7.91 -12.57
N TRP A 312 28.46 -6.83 -11.94
CA TRP A 312 27.13 -6.84 -11.32
C TRP A 312 26.03 -7.04 -12.37
N ASP A 313 25.23 -8.07 -12.15
CA ASP A 313 24.11 -8.44 -13.00
C ASP A 313 22.93 -8.78 -12.09
N PHE A 314 21.94 -7.90 -12.04
CA PHE A 314 20.80 -8.07 -11.14
C PHE A 314 20.03 -9.35 -11.41
N ASP A 315 19.85 -9.74 -12.68
CA ASP A 315 19.05 -10.93 -13.01
C ASP A 315 19.75 -12.19 -12.49
N LYS A 316 21.07 -12.28 -12.58
CA LYS A 316 21.83 -13.40 -12.00
C LYS A 316 21.74 -13.40 -10.48
N VAL A 317 21.85 -12.24 -9.83
CA VAL A 317 21.70 -12.12 -8.38
C VAL A 317 20.30 -12.52 -7.95
N HIS A 318 19.27 -12.05 -8.66
CA HIS A 318 17.89 -12.43 -8.42
C HIS A 318 17.70 -13.96 -8.52
N ASP A 319 18.13 -14.57 -9.61
CA ASP A 319 17.95 -16.00 -9.85
C ASP A 319 18.68 -16.83 -8.78
N TYR A 320 19.90 -16.42 -8.43
CA TYR A 320 20.66 -17.07 -7.36
C TYR A 320 19.96 -17.02 -5.99
N CYS A 321 19.37 -15.88 -5.63
CA CYS A 321 18.58 -15.72 -4.42
C CYS A 321 17.28 -16.54 -4.50
N TYR A 322 16.60 -16.51 -5.66
CA TYR A 322 15.33 -17.19 -5.87
C TYR A 322 15.45 -18.72 -5.73
N GLU A 323 16.49 -19.32 -6.27
CA GLU A 323 16.80 -20.73 -6.12
C GLU A 323 17.02 -21.15 -4.65
N ARG A 324 17.37 -20.16 -3.79
CA ARG A 324 17.61 -20.36 -2.35
C ARG A 324 16.45 -19.88 -1.47
N GLY A 325 15.29 -19.66 -2.09
CA GLY A 325 14.04 -19.36 -1.40
C GLY A 325 13.80 -17.88 -1.08
N PHE A 326 14.59 -16.95 -1.67
CA PHE A 326 14.44 -15.51 -1.47
C PHE A 326 14.07 -14.80 -2.77
N THR A 327 13.02 -13.98 -2.73
CA THR A 327 12.62 -13.13 -3.86
C THR A 327 12.98 -11.67 -3.58
N ILE A 328 13.79 -11.07 -4.46
CA ILE A 328 14.10 -9.64 -4.46
C ILE A 328 13.54 -9.00 -5.74
N TYR A 329 13.28 -7.68 -5.73
CA TYR A 329 12.74 -6.99 -6.90
C TYR A 329 13.65 -5.86 -7.38
N PRO A 330 13.65 -5.59 -8.70
CA PRO A 330 14.34 -4.43 -9.24
C PRO A 330 13.75 -3.14 -8.66
N GLY A 331 14.54 -2.09 -8.67
CA GLY A 331 14.12 -0.76 -8.25
C GLY A 331 13.08 -0.14 -9.18
N LYS A 332 12.54 1.01 -8.73
CA LYS A 332 11.56 1.81 -9.49
C LYS A 332 12.00 3.27 -9.64
N ILE A 333 13.25 3.57 -9.34
CA ILE A 333 13.86 4.89 -9.57
C ILE A 333 14.39 4.88 -11.00
N SER A 334 13.77 5.67 -11.88
CA SER A 334 14.10 5.67 -13.32
C SER A 334 15.48 6.23 -13.64
N THR A 335 16.04 7.04 -12.75
CA THR A 335 17.34 7.73 -12.94
C THR A 335 18.52 6.98 -12.32
N THR A 336 18.27 5.89 -11.60
CA THR A 336 19.33 5.19 -10.83
C THR A 336 19.03 3.70 -10.75
N ASN A 337 20.04 2.90 -11.05
CA ASN A 337 19.92 1.44 -10.93
C ASN A 337 19.90 1.04 -9.47
N THR A 338 18.78 0.44 -9.07
CA THR A 338 18.55 0.00 -7.70
C THR A 338 17.83 -1.35 -7.68
N PHE A 339 17.90 -2.04 -6.55
CA PHE A 339 16.98 -3.12 -6.20
C PHE A 339 16.37 -2.85 -4.83
N ARG A 340 15.27 -3.54 -4.52
CA ARG A 340 14.54 -3.28 -3.28
C ARG A 340 14.60 -4.48 -2.35
N LEU A 341 14.86 -4.19 -1.07
CA LEU A 341 14.71 -5.11 0.05
C LEU A 341 13.62 -4.58 0.98
N CYS A 342 12.72 -5.45 1.39
CA CYS A 342 11.52 -5.06 2.11
C CYS A 342 11.35 -5.84 3.41
N ALA A 343 10.97 -5.13 4.48
CA ALA A 343 10.67 -5.68 5.79
C ALA A 343 9.17 -5.99 5.94
N LEU A 344 8.53 -6.48 4.85
CA LEU A 344 7.09 -6.72 4.80
C LEU A 344 6.77 -8.21 4.90
N GLY A 345 5.77 -8.54 5.71
CA GLY A 345 5.26 -9.90 5.74
C GLY A 345 5.62 -10.66 7.02
N GLU A 346 5.32 -11.94 6.99
CA GLU A 346 5.66 -12.88 8.05
C GLU A 346 7.11 -13.34 7.89
N ILE A 347 8.02 -12.40 8.17
CA ILE A 347 9.48 -12.55 8.12
C ILE A 347 10.09 -12.03 9.42
N ASP A 348 11.24 -12.54 9.79
CA ASP A 348 11.96 -12.18 11.01
C ASP A 348 13.46 -11.90 10.74
N VAL A 349 14.19 -11.62 11.80
CA VAL A 349 15.63 -11.26 11.71
C VAL A 349 16.44 -12.42 11.17
N GLU A 350 16.13 -13.66 11.56
CA GLU A 350 16.79 -14.88 11.13
C GLU A 350 16.65 -15.10 9.62
N ASP A 351 15.51 -14.75 9.04
CA ASP A 351 15.31 -14.79 7.58
C ASP A 351 16.27 -13.82 6.87
N ILE A 352 16.44 -12.63 7.42
CA ILE A 352 17.34 -11.60 6.86
C ILE A 352 18.82 -12.03 7.00
N GLU A 353 19.20 -12.58 8.13
CA GLU A 353 20.56 -13.13 8.34
C GLU A 353 20.86 -14.21 7.30
N ARG A 354 19.95 -15.17 7.10
CA ARG A 354 20.07 -16.19 6.05
C ARG A 354 20.16 -15.59 4.65
N PHE A 355 19.35 -14.57 4.36
CA PHE A 355 19.43 -13.87 3.07
C PHE A 355 20.81 -13.24 2.84
N PHE A 356 21.37 -12.58 3.85
CA PHE A 356 22.70 -11.97 3.70
C PHE A 356 23.83 -13.01 3.64
N GLU A 357 23.69 -14.19 4.23
CA GLU A 357 24.63 -15.31 3.97
C GLU A 357 24.59 -15.76 2.50
N VAL A 358 23.40 -15.80 1.89
CA VAL A 358 23.26 -16.05 0.45
C VAL A 358 23.94 -14.92 -0.35
N MET A 359 23.71 -13.66 0.01
CA MET A 359 24.30 -12.51 -0.68
C MET A 359 25.83 -12.47 -0.59
N LYS A 360 26.45 -12.91 0.51
CA LYS A 360 27.92 -13.03 0.63
C LYS A 360 28.53 -13.96 -0.42
N SER A 361 27.78 -14.97 -0.86
CA SER A 361 28.25 -15.92 -1.88
C SER A 361 27.92 -15.54 -3.33
N VAL A 362 27.19 -14.43 -3.55
CA VAL A 362 26.79 -13.96 -4.89
C VAL A 362 27.99 -13.74 -5.82
N ASN A 363 29.10 -13.23 -5.29
CA ASN A 363 30.31 -12.97 -6.10
C ASN A 363 30.84 -14.24 -6.81
N THR A 364 30.60 -15.44 -6.26
CA THR A 364 30.99 -16.71 -6.90
C THR A 364 30.21 -16.97 -8.18
N VAL A 365 29.00 -16.39 -8.33
CA VAL A 365 28.11 -16.53 -9.50
C VAL A 365 28.43 -15.47 -10.55
N LEU A 366 28.79 -14.26 -10.11
CA LEU A 366 29.11 -13.16 -11.02
C LEU A 366 30.45 -13.39 -11.75
N VAL A 367 31.41 -14.04 -11.09
CA VAL A 367 32.77 -14.28 -11.62
C VAL A 367 32.86 -15.56 -12.46
N ASN A 368 32.02 -16.57 -12.20
CA ASN A 368 32.01 -17.82 -12.96
C ASN A 368 31.19 -17.66 -14.24
N LYS A 369 31.87 -17.37 -15.35
CA LYS A 369 31.37 -17.51 -16.72
C LYS A 369 31.86 -18.79 -17.36
#